data_c764a67997ccbc4fd8a4e4701f3a7f78
#
_entry.id   c764a67997ccbc4fd8a4e4701f3a7f78
#
_cell.length_a   1.000
_cell.length_b   1.000
_cell.length_c   1.000
_cell.angle_alpha   90.00
_cell.angle_beta   90.00
_cell.angle_gamma   90.00
#
_symmetry.space_group_name_H-M   'P 1'
#
loop_
_entity.id
_entity.type
_entity.pdbx_description
1 polymer ?
#
loop_
_entity_poly.entity_id
_entity_poly.type
_entity_poly.pdbx_seq_one_letter_code
_entity_poly.pdbx_strand_id
1 'polypeptide(L)'
;FFLFFSVALPSPAATSAHPFLDRERPIRWSRLTQDKLEPDIQEAMRLTRTAIEEISRLRPEEMTYENTFGALEKSNDLLTEGMCKAYVLKSLCDSGELRKAMDSVAPRVSAFLSSVTKDQALWKVLKTAEERLRQTHLSPEQERYMELSMQSFRDNGADLPPDKRARLESIDRELTLASQRFNNLYMDARKSWT
;
A
#
# COMPACT_ATOMS: atom_id res chain seq x y z
N PHE A 1 1.41 -27.09 52.34
CA PHE A 1 0.73 -26.76 51.07
C PHE A 1 1.73 -26.12 50.13
N PHE A 2 2.34 -26.91 49.20
CA PHE A 2 3.23 -26.40 48.15
C PHE A 2 2.35 -26.07 46.94
N LEU A 3 2.24 -24.77 46.62
CA LEU A 3 1.64 -24.31 45.37
C LEU A 3 2.69 -24.44 44.25
N PHE A 4 2.52 -25.42 43.37
CA PHE A 4 3.23 -25.52 42.12
C PHE A 4 2.74 -24.41 41.17
N PHE A 5 3.53 -23.35 41.02
CA PHE A 5 3.36 -22.38 39.94
C PHE A 5 3.82 -23.06 38.62
N SER A 6 2.86 -23.55 37.87
CA SER A 6 3.12 -24.02 36.50
C SER A 6 3.40 -22.78 35.63
N VAL A 7 4.67 -22.50 35.36
CA VAL A 7 5.05 -21.53 34.33
C VAL A 7 4.70 -22.17 32.99
N ALA A 8 3.59 -21.76 32.40
CA ALA A 8 3.26 -22.09 31.01
C ALA A 8 4.36 -21.53 30.10
N LEU A 9 5.17 -22.41 29.50
CA LEU A 9 6.07 -22.05 28.41
C LEU A 9 5.23 -21.45 27.29
N PRO A 10 5.67 -20.32 26.67
CA PRO A 10 4.95 -19.76 25.54
C PRO A 10 4.88 -20.82 24.44
N SER A 11 3.64 -21.13 24.04
CA SER A 11 3.37 -22.00 22.89
C SER A 11 4.18 -21.51 21.69
N PRO A 12 4.80 -22.39 20.88
CA PRO A 12 5.51 -21.95 19.67
C PRO A 12 4.53 -21.14 18.83
N ALA A 13 4.87 -19.87 18.59
CA ALA A 13 4.03 -18.95 17.84
C ALA A 13 3.60 -19.64 16.54
N ALA A 14 2.28 -19.72 16.34
CA ALA A 14 1.73 -20.29 15.12
C ALA A 14 2.43 -19.66 13.91
N THR A 15 3.05 -20.49 13.07
CA THR A 15 3.82 -20.04 11.92
C THR A 15 2.87 -19.29 11.00
N SER A 16 3.01 -17.97 10.87
CA SER A 16 2.17 -17.17 9.99
C SER A 16 2.22 -17.76 8.57
N ALA A 17 1.05 -17.95 7.97
CA ALA A 17 0.95 -18.41 6.57
C ALA A 17 1.55 -17.37 5.60
N HIS A 18 1.61 -16.10 6.02
CA HIS A 18 2.07 -14.94 5.23
C HIS A 18 3.26 -14.24 5.92
N PRO A 19 4.49 -14.76 5.80
CA PRO A 19 5.65 -14.25 6.53
C PRO A 19 6.03 -12.80 6.18
N PHE A 20 5.79 -12.33 4.95
CA PHE A 20 6.02 -10.92 4.61
C PHE A 20 5.05 -9.97 5.33
N LEU A 21 3.87 -10.45 5.72
CA LEU A 21 2.85 -9.67 6.43
C LEU A 21 2.93 -9.82 7.94
N ASP A 22 3.82 -10.67 8.46
CA ASP A 22 4.03 -10.88 9.88
C ASP A 22 4.65 -9.64 10.52
N ARG A 23 4.01 -9.10 11.56
CA ARG A 23 4.47 -7.92 12.32
C ARG A 23 5.33 -8.27 13.54
N GLU A 24 5.71 -9.54 13.70
CA GLU A 24 6.56 -9.96 14.81
C GLU A 24 7.93 -9.28 14.77
N ARG A 25 8.42 -8.89 15.92
CA ARG A 25 9.77 -8.30 16.07
C ARG A 25 10.59 -9.15 17.05
N PRO A 26 11.84 -9.49 16.73
CA PRO A 26 12.60 -9.14 15.52
C PRO A 26 12.08 -9.88 14.26
N ILE A 27 12.28 -9.26 13.09
CA ILE A 27 11.87 -9.85 11.80
C ILE A 27 12.62 -11.16 11.58
N ARG A 28 11.90 -12.22 11.26
CA ARG A 28 12.46 -13.54 10.94
C ARG A 28 12.82 -13.63 9.45
N TRP A 29 13.92 -13.01 9.05
CA TRP A 29 14.35 -12.89 7.66
C TRP A 29 14.47 -14.22 6.93
N SER A 30 14.88 -15.30 7.62
CA SER A 30 15.00 -16.66 7.04
C SER A 30 13.69 -17.27 6.56
N ARG A 31 12.54 -16.68 6.96
CA ARG A 31 11.21 -17.13 6.52
C ARG A 31 10.71 -16.38 5.29
N LEU A 32 11.36 -15.29 4.92
CA LEU A 32 10.99 -14.45 3.78
C LEU A 32 11.61 -14.99 2.50
N THR A 33 11.02 -16.05 1.97
CA THR A 33 11.48 -16.71 0.75
C THR A 33 10.77 -16.18 -0.49
N GLN A 34 11.39 -16.30 -1.67
CA GLN A 34 10.85 -15.76 -2.91
C GLN A 34 9.48 -16.33 -3.29
N ASP A 35 9.20 -17.60 -2.95
CA ASP A 35 7.92 -18.26 -3.20
C ASP A 35 6.77 -17.71 -2.35
N LYS A 36 7.08 -17.05 -1.23
CA LYS A 36 6.10 -16.41 -0.34
C LYS A 36 5.78 -14.97 -0.74
N LEU A 37 6.69 -14.31 -1.48
CA LEU A 37 6.53 -12.89 -1.79
C LEU A 37 5.23 -12.59 -2.54
N GLU A 38 5.00 -13.27 -3.66
CA GLU A 38 3.82 -12.99 -4.48
C GLU A 38 2.50 -13.31 -3.77
N PRO A 39 2.30 -14.49 -3.14
CA PRO A 39 1.08 -14.77 -2.38
C PRO A 39 0.81 -13.79 -1.25
N ASP A 40 1.85 -13.40 -0.50
CA ASP A 40 1.72 -12.47 0.63
C ASP A 40 1.32 -11.07 0.15
N ILE A 41 1.96 -10.56 -0.90
CA ILE A 41 1.62 -9.25 -1.45
C ILE A 41 0.22 -9.25 -2.09
N GLN A 42 -0.19 -10.35 -2.73
CA GLN A 42 -1.57 -10.51 -3.23
C GLN A 42 -2.59 -10.43 -2.07
N GLU A 43 -2.31 -11.12 -0.96
CA GLU A 43 -3.17 -11.08 0.22
C GLU A 43 -3.21 -9.67 0.84
N ALA A 44 -2.07 -8.98 0.93
CA ALA A 44 -2.04 -7.60 1.39
C ALA A 44 -2.88 -6.66 0.50
N MET A 45 -2.78 -6.78 -0.82
CA MET A 45 -3.62 -6.01 -1.75
C MET A 45 -5.11 -6.35 -1.60
N ARG A 46 -5.46 -7.62 -1.35
CA ARG A 46 -6.84 -8.04 -1.10
C ARG A 46 -7.38 -7.39 0.18
N LEU A 47 -6.61 -7.43 1.27
CA LEU A 47 -6.98 -6.81 2.54
C LEU A 47 -7.13 -5.30 2.42
N THR A 48 -6.20 -4.63 1.73
CA THR A 48 -6.32 -3.20 1.44
C THR A 48 -7.59 -2.90 0.66
N ARG A 49 -7.90 -3.68 -0.39
CA ARG A 49 -9.13 -3.50 -1.18
C ARG A 49 -10.38 -3.64 -0.32
N THR A 50 -10.45 -4.66 0.54
CA THR A 50 -11.58 -4.84 1.47
C THR A 50 -11.76 -3.63 2.37
N ALA A 51 -10.67 -3.12 2.96
CA ALA A 51 -10.73 -1.91 3.80
C ALA A 51 -11.22 -0.67 3.02
N ILE A 52 -10.76 -0.48 1.78
CA ILE A 52 -11.22 0.60 0.89
C ILE A 52 -12.71 0.47 0.56
N GLU A 53 -13.19 -0.74 0.29
CA GLU A 53 -14.60 -1.00 0.06
C GLU A 53 -15.48 -0.72 1.29
N GLU A 54 -14.99 -1.05 2.49
CA GLU A 54 -15.67 -0.74 3.74
C GLU A 54 -15.79 0.77 3.95
N ILE A 55 -14.71 1.53 3.76
CA ILE A 55 -14.74 2.99 3.80
C ILE A 55 -15.73 3.55 2.77
N SER A 56 -15.72 3.02 1.55
CA SER A 56 -16.57 3.51 0.45
C SER A 56 -18.08 3.27 0.65
N ARG A 57 -18.46 2.41 1.62
CA ARG A 57 -19.85 2.13 1.97
C ARG A 57 -20.37 2.95 3.16
N LEU A 58 -19.52 3.75 3.79
CA LEU A 58 -19.91 4.56 4.95
C LEU A 58 -21.00 5.58 4.59
N ARG A 59 -22.02 5.65 5.43
CA ARG A 59 -23.04 6.68 5.34
C ARG A 59 -22.54 7.98 5.97
N PRO A 60 -22.96 9.16 5.48
CA PRO A 60 -22.48 10.44 5.98
C PRO A 60 -22.57 10.58 7.50
N GLU A 61 -23.68 10.12 8.11
CA GLU A 61 -23.91 10.21 9.55
C GLU A 61 -22.95 9.35 10.41
N GLU A 62 -22.32 8.34 9.82
CA GLU A 62 -21.41 7.41 10.49
C GLU A 62 -19.94 7.84 10.40
N MET A 63 -19.63 8.84 9.54
CA MET A 63 -18.25 9.21 9.24
C MET A 63 -17.59 9.93 10.43
N THR A 64 -16.49 9.35 10.88
CA THR A 64 -15.52 9.92 11.82
C THR A 64 -14.14 9.97 11.16
N TYR A 65 -13.17 10.64 11.79
CA TYR A 65 -11.79 10.59 11.30
C TYR A 65 -11.24 9.16 11.30
N GLU A 66 -11.51 8.39 12.37
CA GLU A 66 -10.98 7.05 12.59
C GLU A 66 -11.46 6.05 11.54
N ASN A 67 -12.73 6.12 11.12
CA ASN A 67 -13.29 5.18 10.14
C ASN A 67 -13.18 5.65 8.68
N THR A 68 -12.70 6.87 8.45
CA THR A 68 -12.43 7.42 7.11
C THR A 68 -10.92 7.56 6.86
N PHE A 69 -10.34 8.72 7.17
CA PHE A 69 -8.91 8.98 6.94
C PHE A 69 -8.00 8.08 7.78
N GLY A 70 -8.32 7.82 9.04
CA GLY A 70 -7.56 6.89 9.88
C GLY A 70 -7.64 5.43 9.40
N ALA A 71 -8.79 5.02 8.86
CA ALA A 71 -8.93 3.69 8.24
C ALA A 71 -8.18 3.64 6.89
N LEU A 72 -8.21 4.71 6.10
CA LEU A 72 -7.45 4.83 4.85
C LEU A 72 -5.93 4.71 5.10
N GLU A 73 -5.41 5.43 6.11
CA GLU A 73 -4.01 5.34 6.51
C GLU A 73 -3.60 3.90 6.83
N LYS A 74 -4.38 3.24 7.70
CA LYS A 74 -4.10 1.86 8.15
C LYS A 74 -4.31 0.81 7.06
N SER A 75 -5.15 1.08 6.07
CA SER A 75 -5.51 0.12 5.03
C SER A 75 -4.30 -0.39 4.24
N ASN A 76 -3.28 0.45 4.09
CA ASN A 76 -2.09 0.16 3.28
C ASN A 76 -0.87 -0.32 4.10
N ASP A 77 -0.97 -0.39 5.43
CA ASP A 77 0.15 -0.72 6.32
C ASP A 77 0.79 -2.07 6.00
N LEU A 78 -0.03 -3.12 5.85
CA LEU A 78 0.46 -4.47 5.58
C LEU A 78 1.16 -4.56 4.22
N LEU A 79 0.60 -3.91 3.21
CA LEU A 79 1.18 -3.87 1.87
C LEU A 79 2.52 -3.12 1.87
N THR A 80 2.56 -1.97 2.54
CA THR A 80 3.78 -1.16 2.68
C THR A 80 4.86 -1.93 3.44
N GLU A 81 4.52 -2.54 4.57
CA GLU A 81 5.48 -3.31 5.38
C GLU A 81 6.00 -4.54 4.64
N GLY A 82 5.14 -5.29 3.95
CA GLY A 82 5.53 -6.42 3.13
C GLY A 82 6.48 -6.03 1.99
N MET A 83 6.16 -4.95 1.28
CA MET A 83 7.02 -4.41 0.21
C MET A 83 8.35 -3.88 0.76
N CYS A 84 8.37 -3.19 1.91
CA CYS A 84 9.61 -2.76 2.54
C CYS A 84 10.54 -3.93 2.85
N LYS A 85 10.03 -5.03 3.43
CA LYS A 85 10.81 -6.25 3.67
C LYS A 85 11.38 -6.82 2.38
N ALA A 86 10.57 -6.87 1.32
CA ALA A 86 10.98 -7.36 0.02
C ALA A 86 12.09 -6.50 -0.62
N TYR A 87 11.99 -5.17 -0.54
CA TYR A 87 13.03 -4.25 -1.01
C TYR A 87 14.34 -4.39 -0.23
N VAL A 88 14.27 -4.57 1.09
CA VAL A 88 15.46 -4.82 1.92
C VAL A 88 16.14 -6.11 1.47
N LEU A 89 15.40 -7.20 1.31
CA LEU A 89 15.96 -8.46 0.81
C LEU A 89 16.55 -8.33 -0.59
N LYS A 90 15.85 -7.67 -1.52
CA LYS A 90 16.37 -7.40 -2.88
C LYS A 90 17.69 -6.64 -2.86
N SER A 91 17.86 -5.72 -1.90
CA SER A 91 19.06 -4.89 -1.78
C SER A 91 20.25 -5.62 -1.13
N LEU A 92 19.97 -6.56 -0.24
CA LEU A 92 21.02 -7.25 0.54
C LEU A 92 21.34 -8.65 0.04
N CYS A 93 20.39 -9.32 -0.63
CA CYS A 93 20.57 -10.69 -1.09
C CYS A 93 20.80 -10.72 -2.60
N ASP A 94 21.90 -11.33 -3.05
CA ASP A 94 22.15 -11.56 -4.49
C ASP A 94 21.37 -12.78 -4.97
N SER A 95 20.04 -12.67 -5.08
CA SER A 95 19.14 -13.71 -5.59
C SER A 95 18.48 -13.29 -6.89
N GLY A 96 18.80 -13.97 -7.99
CA GLY A 96 18.14 -13.77 -9.28
C GLY A 96 16.66 -14.09 -9.25
N GLU A 97 16.24 -15.05 -8.43
CA GLU A 97 14.83 -15.46 -8.27
C GLU A 97 14.03 -14.38 -7.53
N LEU A 98 14.60 -13.81 -6.46
CA LEU A 98 13.96 -12.72 -5.74
C LEU A 98 13.83 -11.46 -6.62
N ARG A 99 14.85 -11.15 -7.43
CA ARG A 99 14.75 -10.05 -8.40
C ARG A 99 13.62 -10.27 -9.40
N LYS A 100 13.49 -11.45 -9.98
CA LYS A 100 12.38 -11.80 -10.88
C LYS A 100 11.01 -11.70 -10.22
N ALA A 101 10.88 -12.20 -8.98
CA ALA A 101 9.64 -12.08 -8.21
C ALA A 101 9.27 -10.61 -7.96
N MET A 102 10.23 -9.77 -7.57
CA MET A 102 10.02 -8.34 -7.37
C MET A 102 9.66 -7.60 -8.67
N ASP A 103 10.28 -7.96 -9.79
CA ASP A 103 10.00 -7.36 -11.10
C ASP A 103 8.58 -7.70 -11.59
N SER A 104 8.01 -8.83 -11.15
CA SER A 104 6.61 -9.20 -11.37
C SER A 104 5.65 -8.46 -10.43
N VAL A 105 5.99 -8.37 -9.14
CA VAL A 105 5.10 -7.88 -8.08
C VAL A 105 5.03 -6.35 -8.05
N ALA A 106 6.17 -5.65 -8.15
CA ALA A 106 6.23 -4.21 -7.96
C ALA A 106 5.35 -3.40 -8.94
N PRO A 107 5.28 -3.72 -10.26
CA PRO A 107 4.37 -3.03 -11.16
C PRO A 107 2.89 -3.23 -10.81
N ARG A 108 2.52 -4.42 -10.31
CA ARG A 108 1.13 -4.73 -9.91
C ARG A 108 0.73 -3.95 -8.67
N VAL A 109 1.63 -3.82 -7.69
CA VAL A 109 1.42 -2.97 -6.50
C VAL A 109 1.26 -1.52 -6.91
N SER A 110 2.13 -1.00 -7.79
CA SER A 110 2.03 0.38 -8.30
C SER A 110 0.71 0.64 -9.01
N ALA A 111 0.28 -0.27 -9.88
CA ALA A 111 -1.01 -0.17 -10.57
C ALA A 111 -2.19 -0.23 -9.58
N PHE A 112 -2.13 -1.10 -8.58
CA PHE A 112 -3.13 -1.20 -7.53
C PHE A 112 -3.25 0.10 -6.74
N LEU A 113 -2.15 0.66 -6.23
CA LEU A 113 -2.15 1.91 -5.48
C LEU A 113 -2.67 3.10 -6.32
N SER A 114 -2.28 3.16 -7.59
CA SER A 114 -2.83 4.14 -8.54
C SER A 114 -4.35 3.97 -8.74
N SER A 115 -4.87 2.74 -8.71
CA SER A 115 -6.31 2.50 -8.81
C SER A 115 -7.09 3.00 -7.58
N VAL A 116 -6.50 2.92 -6.39
CA VAL A 116 -7.11 3.42 -5.14
C VAL A 116 -7.30 4.94 -5.20
N THR A 117 -6.29 5.69 -5.63
CA THR A 117 -6.39 7.17 -5.73
C THR A 117 -7.35 7.64 -6.83
N LYS A 118 -7.73 6.76 -7.76
CA LYS A 118 -8.70 7.04 -8.84
C LYS A 118 -10.11 6.50 -8.53
N ASP A 119 -10.30 5.84 -7.39
CA ASP A 119 -11.59 5.27 -6.98
C ASP A 119 -12.60 6.37 -6.67
N GLN A 120 -13.66 6.43 -7.48
CA GLN A 120 -14.68 7.48 -7.39
C GLN A 120 -15.64 7.29 -6.22
N ALA A 121 -15.88 6.04 -5.78
CA ALA A 121 -16.71 5.78 -4.61
C ALA A 121 -16.00 6.22 -3.34
N LEU A 122 -14.71 5.85 -3.21
CA LEU A 122 -13.87 6.31 -2.12
C LEU A 122 -13.74 7.84 -2.12
N TRP A 123 -13.45 8.45 -3.27
CA TRP A 123 -13.33 9.91 -3.39
C TRP A 123 -14.57 10.64 -2.91
N LYS A 124 -15.77 10.18 -3.29
CA LYS A 124 -17.04 10.76 -2.84
C LYS A 124 -17.18 10.73 -1.33
N VAL A 125 -16.83 9.60 -0.70
CA VAL A 125 -16.88 9.45 0.77
C VAL A 125 -15.88 10.37 1.44
N LEU A 126 -14.63 10.43 0.97
CA LEU A 126 -13.59 11.27 1.55
C LEU A 126 -13.94 12.78 1.45
N LYS A 127 -14.55 13.24 0.33
CA LYS A 127 -15.04 14.63 0.22
C LYS A 127 -16.11 14.92 1.28
N THR A 128 -17.08 14.05 1.42
CA THR A 128 -18.15 14.22 2.42
C THR A 128 -17.58 14.20 3.85
N ALA A 129 -16.62 13.32 4.10
CA ALA A 129 -15.93 13.24 5.39
C ALA A 129 -15.13 14.51 5.68
N GLU A 130 -14.37 15.04 4.70
CA GLU A 130 -13.63 16.31 4.84
C GLU A 130 -14.54 17.45 5.25
N GLU A 131 -15.68 17.65 4.56
CA GLU A 131 -16.65 18.70 4.85
C GLU A 131 -17.20 18.63 6.29
N ARG A 132 -17.48 17.40 6.76
CA ARG A 132 -17.99 17.20 8.13
C ARG A 132 -16.91 17.39 9.19
N LEU A 133 -15.72 16.81 8.95
CA LEU A 133 -14.62 16.81 9.92
C LEU A 133 -14.00 18.19 10.11
N ARG A 134 -14.09 19.09 9.13
CA ARG A 134 -13.70 20.51 9.29
C ARG A 134 -14.52 21.25 10.36
N GLN A 135 -15.66 20.71 10.76
CA GLN A 135 -16.52 21.27 11.83
C GLN A 135 -16.24 20.60 13.19
N THR A 136 -15.32 19.66 13.25
CA THR A 136 -14.92 18.92 14.47
C THR A 136 -13.53 19.34 14.91
N HIS A 137 -13.18 19.02 16.15
CA HIS A 137 -11.83 19.25 16.65
C HIS A 137 -10.93 18.05 16.27
N LEU A 138 -10.02 18.26 15.31
CA LEU A 138 -8.98 17.31 14.94
C LEU A 138 -7.64 17.74 15.55
N SER A 139 -6.72 16.77 15.74
CA SER A 139 -5.34 17.14 16.06
C SER A 139 -4.63 17.72 14.82
N PRO A 140 -3.54 18.51 14.99
CA PRO A 140 -2.78 19.04 13.86
C PRO A 140 -2.28 17.96 12.91
N GLU A 141 -1.91 16.78 13.42
CA GLU A 141 -1.46 15.64 12.62
C GLU A 141 -2.63 15.06 11.79
N GLN A 142 -3.81 14.94 12.39
CA GLN A 142 -5.01 14.47 11.71
C GLN A 142 -5.43 15.44 10.60
N GLU A 143 -5.45 16.74 10.88
CA GLU A 143 -5.72 17.78 9.87
C GLU A 143 -4.73 17.68 8.72
N ARG A 144 -3.43 17.59 9.03
CA ARG A 144 -2.38 17.51 8.02
C ARG A 144 -2.48 16.24 7.17
N TYR A 145 -2.75 15.09 7.78
CA TYR A 145 -2.94 13.84 7.03
C TYR A 145 -4.17 13.91 6.11
N MET A 146 -5.28 14.45 6.59
CA MET A 146 -6.49 14.70 5.81
C MET A 146 -6.18 15.58 4.59
N GLU A 147 -5.52 16.72 4.78
CA GLU A 147 -5.14 17.65 3.70
C GLU A 147 -4.26 16.96 2.64
N LEU A 148 -3.21 16.27 3.07
CA LEU A 148 -2.28 15.57 2.16
C LEU A 148 -2.98 14.45 1.39
N SER A 149 -3.86 13.70 2.05
CA SER A 149 -4.65 12.66 1.41
C SER A 149 -5.56 13.26 0.33
N MET A 150 -6.32 14.30 0.66
CA MET A 150 -7.20 14.97 -0.30
C MET A 150 -6.43 15.60 -1.47
N GLN A 151 -5.24 16.17 -1.21
CA GLN A 151 -4.38 16.69 -2.26
C GLN A 151 -3.91 15.55 -3.18
N SER A 152 -3.46 14.42 -2.62
CA SER A 152 -3.04 13.25 -3.40
C SER A 152 -4.14 12.75 -4.34
N PHE A 153 -5.38 12.64 -3.87
CA PHE A 153 -6.51 12.26 -4.73
C PHE A 153 -6.75 13.28 -5.86
N ARG A 154 -6.69 14.60 -5.58
CA ARG A 154 -6.84 15.65 -6.59
C ARG A 154 -5.73 15.60 -7.63
N ASP A 155 -4.47 15.44 -7.20
CA ASP A 155 -3.31 15.34 -8.09
C ASP A 155 -3.39 14.12 -9.02
N ASN A 156 -4.04 13.05 -8.57
CA ASN A 156 -4.33 11.87 -9.37
C ASN A 156 -5.63 11.97 -10.20
N GLY A 157 -6.25 13.14 -10.23
CA GLY A 157 -7.38 13.45 -11.07
C GLY A 157 -8.75 13.00 -10.56
N ALA A 158 -8.87 12.67 -9.27
CA ALA A 158 -10.15 12.22 -8.70
C ALA A 158 -11.27 13.26 -8.82
N ASP A 159 -10.93 14.54 -8.81
CA ASP A 159 -11.89 15.66 -8.92
C ASP A 159 -12.15 16.11 -10.38
N LEU A 160 -11.51 15.50 -11.35
CA LEU A 160 -11.67 15.84 -12.76
C LEU A 160 -12.96 15.27 -13.35
N PRO A 161 -13.60 15.97 -14.31
CA PRO A 161 -14.66 15.42 -15.14
C PRO A 161 -14.21 14.15 -15.89
N PRO A 162 -15.13 13.25 -16.27
CA PRO A 162 -14.78 11.97 -16.90
C PRO A 162 -13.90 12.08 -18.16
N ASP A 163 -14.15 13.07 -19.01
CA ASP A 163 -13.38 13.33 -20.22
C ASP A 163 -11.93 13.73 -19.92
N LYS A 164 -11.73 14.60 -18.93
CA LYS A 164 -10.40 15.03 -18.48
C LYS A 164 -9.65 13.91 -17.76
N ARG A 165 -10.35 13.06 -16.99
CA ARG A 165 -9.74 11.85 -16.41
C ARG A 165 -9.23 10.89 -17.47
N ALA A 166 -10.05 10.60 -18.49
CA ALA A 166 -9.62 9.77 -19.61
C ALA A 166 -8.38 10.34 -20.32
N ARG A 167 -8.31 11.67 -20.47
CA ARG A 167 -7.13 12.33 -21.02
C ARG A 167 -5.91 12.21 -20.10
N LEU A 168 -6.08 12.40 -18.79
CA LEU A 168 -5.00 12.21 -17.81
C LEU A 168 -4.45 10.78 -17.87
N GLU A 169 -5.34 9.77 -17.90
CA GLU A 169 -4.92 8.37 -18.05
C GLU A 169 -4.14 8.08 -19.33
N SER A 170 -4.50 8.75 -20.43
CA SER A 170 -3.72 8.67 -21.68
C SER A 170 -2.32 9.24 -21.52
N ILE A 171 -2.22 10.41 -20.88
CA ILE A 171 -0.93 11.09 -20.60
C ILE A 171 -0.07 10.22 -19.67
N ASP A 172 -0.63 9.65 -18.61
CA ASP A 172 0.07 8.76 -17.68
C ASP A 172 0.66 7.54 -18.40
N ARG A 173 -0.09 6.94 -19.32
CA ARG A 173 0.39 5.82 -20.15
C ARG A 173 1.53 6.24 -21.08
N GLU A 174 1.38 7.38 -21.77
CA GLU A 174 2.41 7.92 -22.66
C GLU A 174 3.69 8.23 -21.88
N LEU A 175 3.58 8.85 -20.70
CA LEU A 175 4.70 9.15 -19.81
C LEU A 175 5.40 7.88 -19.32
N THR A 176 4.63 6.85 -18.94
CA THR A 176 5.18 5.55 -18.52
C THR A 176 6.00 4.92 -19.65
N LEU A 177 5.46 4.89 -20.87
CA LEU A 177 6.17 4.37 -22.05
C LEU A 177 7.43 5.18 -22.39
N ALA A 178 7.34 6.49 -22.31
CA ALA A 178 8.49 7.38 -22.55
C ALA A 178 9.59 7.16 -21.51
N SER A 179 9.22 7.04 -20.22
CA SER A 179 10.16 6.76 -19.14
C SER A 179 10.84 5.40 -19.28
N GLN A 180 10.08 4.35 -19.68
CA GLN A 180 10.66 3.04 -19.96
C GLN A 180 11.66 3.08 -21.13
N ARG A 181 11.32 3.77 -22.22
CA ARG A 181 12.23 3.95 -23.37
C ARG A 181 13.50 4.69 -22.96
N PHE A 182 13.36 5.76 -22.19
CA PHE A 182 14.52 6.52 -21.68
C PHE A 182 15.43 5.63 -20.83
N ASN A 183 14.87 4.88 -19.87
CA ASN A 183 15.65 3.99 -19.02
C ASN A 183 16.36 2.91 -19.82
N ASN A 184 15.72 2.32 -20.83
CA ASN A 184 16.35 1.31 -21.68
C ASN A 184 17.52 1.92 -22.48
N LEU A 185 17.32 3.07 -23.11
CA LEU A 185 18.39 3.78 -23.83
C LEU A 185 19.56 4.16 -22.91
N TYR A 186 19.26 4.62 -21.68
CA TYR A 186 20.28 4.94 -20.69
C TYR A 186 21.09 3.70 -20.29
N MET A 187 20.42 2.56 -20.04
CA MET A 187 21.09 1.31 -19.70
C MET A 187 21.94 0.77 -20.86
N ASP A 188 21.46 0.89 -22.09
CA ASP A 188 22.21 0.44 -23.29
C ASP A 188 23.42 1.35 -23.54
N ALA A 189 23.28 2.66 -23.39
CA ALA A 189 24.40 3.61 -23.49
C ALA A 189 25.49 3.33 -22.43
N ARG A 190 25.09 2.95 -21.20
CA ARG A 190 26.07 2.56 -20.15
C ARG A 190 26.85 1.32 -20.52
N LYS A 191 26.24 0.33 -21.16
CA LYS A 191 26.94 -0.91 -21.61
C LYS A 191 27.95 -0.66 -22.71
N SER A 192 27.75 0.38 -23.54
CA SER A 192 28.66 0.73 -24.62
C SER A 192 29.88 1.53 -24.16
N TRP A 193 29.96 1.91 -22.89
CA TRP A 193 31.04 2.74 -22.31
C TRP A 193 32.09 1.92 -21.55
N THR A 194 31.99 0.62 -21.57
CA THR A 194 33.01 -0.33 -21.08
C THR A 194 33.75 -0.93 -22.26
#